data_b85dbcc66509add1b342c710389e1f8d
#
_entry.id   b85dbcc66509add1b342c710389e1f8d
#
_cell.length_a   1.000
_cell.length_b   1.000
_cell.length_c   1.000
_cell.angle_alpha   90.00
_cell.angle_beta   90.00
_cell.angle_gamma   90.00
#
_symmetry.space_group_name_H-M   'P 1'
#
loop_
_entity.id
_entity.type
_entity.pdbx_description
1 polymer ?
#
loop_
_entity_poly.entity_id
_entity_poly.type
_entity_poly.pdbx_seq_one_letter_code
_entity_poly.pdbx_strand_id
1 'polypeptide(L)'
;ITDLAATLLAAWTMASPTEVKAATDSIDKLAGPDWYAIFKDLHSAMILDLAGQKKDAAKRFERAYKLDPTALRVVQSYGSFLSRQGNTAEALKIFATFDEALPRHPLMLEATAELKAGKKLPPLIDTPQAGAAEVLYGLGAALGRRGGEDLGLVYLQLALYLAPSHPLALLSLGDLYEAMKKPELANKIYE
;
A
#
# COMPACT_ATOMS: atom_id res chain seq x y z
N ILE A 1 -4.57 -2.45 16.72
CA ILE A 1 -3.73 -2.63 15.55
C ILE A 1 -3.45 -4.09 15.24
N THR A 2 -3.26 -4.92 16.26
CA THR A 2 -3.01 -6.36 16.10
C THR A 2 -4.15 -7.07 15.35
N ASP A 3 -5.40 -6.76 15.67
CA ASP A 3 -6.57 -7.33 14.99
C ASP A 3 -6.62 -6.92 13.52
N LEU A 4 -6.26 -5.66 13.20
CA LEU A 4 -6.17 -5.19 11.82
C LEU A 4 -5.08 -5.95 11.07
N ALA A 5 -3.88 -6.06 11.64
CA ALA A 5 -2.79 -6.80 11.05
C ALA A 5 -3.16 -8.27 10.78
N ALA A 6 -3.67 -8.96 11.80
CA ALA A 6 -4.06 -10.37 11.70
C ALA A 6 -5.14 -10.59 10.64
N THR A 7 -6.18 -9.74 10.62
CA THR A 7 -7.28 -9.85 9.65
C THR A 7 -6.78 -9.61 8.21
N LEU A 8 -5.98 -8.56 7.99
CA LEU A 8 -5.45 -8.27 6.66
C LEU A 8 -4.47 -9.35 6.17
N LEU A 9 -3.58 -9.84 7.04
CA LEU A 9 -2.66 -10.92 6.68
C LEU A 9 -3.43 -12.21 6.34
N ALA A 10 -4.44 -12.58 7.14
CA ALA A 10 -5.29 -13.73 6.83
C ALA A 10 -6.04 -13.55 5.51
N ALA A 11 -6.57 -12.34 5.23
CA ALA A 11 -7.25 -12.06 3.98
C ALA A 11 -6.32 -12.23 2.76
N TRP A 12 -5.05 -11.86 2.88
CA TRP A 12 -4.07 -12.06 1.80
C TRP A 12 -3.79 -13.55 1.51
N THR A 13 -3.91 -14.44 2.49
CA THR A 13 -3.80 -15.90 2.24
C THR A 13 -4.98 -16.43 1.41
N MET A 14 -6.09 -15.73 1.39
CA MET A 14 -7.31 -16.04 0.63
C MET A 14 -7.46 -15.20 -0.66
N ALA A 15 -6.39 -14.57 -1.13
CA ALA A 15 -6.40 -13.70 -2.31
C ALA A 15 -6.41 -14.50 -3.62
N SER A 16 -7.42 -15.35 -3.80
CA SER A 16 -7.65 -16.19 -4.98
C SER A 16 -9.04 -15.93 -5.56
N PRO A 17 -9.30 -16.21 -6.84
CA PRO A 17 -10.62 -16.02 -7.44
C PRO A 17 -11.76 -16.77 -6.72
N THR A 18 -11.45 -17.89 -6.07
CA THR A 18 -12.43 -18.72 -5.36
C THR A 18 -12.71 -18.26 -3.93
N GLU A 19 -11.73 -17.61 -3.27
CA GLU A 19 -11.79 -17.25 -1.86
C GLU A 19 -11.88 -15.75 -1.61
N VAL A 20 -11.72 -14.93 -2.66
CA VAL A 20 -11.68 -13.45 -2.55
C VAL A 20 -12.89 -12.86 -1.82
N LYS A 21 -14.07 -13.48 -1.97
CA LYS A 21 -15.26 -13.03 -1.24
C LYS A 21 -15.10 -13.25 0.26
N ALA A 22 -14.61 -14.41 0.69
CA ALA A 22 -14.35 -14.67 2.10
C ALA A 22 -13.28 -13.72 2.66
N ALA A 23 -12.23 -13.44 1.89
CA ALA A 23 -11.19 -12.47 2.23
C ALA A 23 -11.79 -11.08 2.50
N THR A 24 -12.55 -10.53 1.55
CA THR A 24 -13.14 -9.19 1.69
C THR A 24 -14.22 -9.14 2.76
N ASP A 25 -15.06 -10.18 2.90
CA ASP A 25 -16.06 -10.27 3.97
C ASP A 25 -15.41 -10.26 5.36
N SER A 26 -14.24 -10.90 5.53
CA SER A 26 -13.50 -10.89 6.79
C SER A 26 -12.98 -9.50 7.14
N ILE A 27 -12.43 -8.78 6.14
CA ILE A 27 -11.98 -7.39 6.29
C ILE A 27 -13.16 -6.47 6.66
N ASP A 28 -14.31 -6.65 5.98
CA ASP A 28 -15.49 -5.81 6.21
C ASP A 28 -16.07 -5.97 7.62
N LYS A 29 -16.05 -7.18 8.16
CA LYS A 29 -16.53 -7.47 9.51
C LYS A 29 -15.63 -6.93 10.63
N LEU A 30 -14.37 -6.60 10.30
CA LEU A 30 -13.46 -6.07 11.32
C LEU A 30 -13.95 -4.73 11.82
N ALA A 31 -14.30 -4.68 13.12
CA ALA A 31 -14.60 -3.44 13.82
C ALA A 31 -13.30 -2.77 14.28
N GLY A 32 -13.33 -1.45 14.38
CA GLY A 32 -12.17 -0.68 14.86
C GLY A 32 -12.35 0.81 14.67
N PRO A 33 -11.35 1.61 15.02
CA PRO A 33 -11.38 3.05 14.84
C PRO A 33 -11.42 3.46 13.36
N ASP A 34 -11.87 4.67 13.09
CA ASP A 34 -12.11 5.17 11.71
C ASP A 34 -10.89 5.07 10.80
N TRP A 35 -9.68 5.22 11.33
CA TRP A 35 -8.46 5.11 10.54
C TRP A 35 -8.19 3.69 9.97
N TYR A 36 -8.93 2.66 10.42
CA TYR A 36 -8.89 1.33 9.79
C TYR A 36 -9.46 1.35 8.37
N ALA A 37 -10.38 2.26 8.09
CA ALA A 37 -11.14 2.29 6.84
C ALA A 37 -10.24 2.34 5.60
N ILE A 38 -9.19 3.16 5.63
CA ILE A 38 -8.26 3.29 4.49
C ILE A 38 -7.51 1.98 4.23
N PHE A 39 -7.05 1.29 5.28
CA PHE A 39 -6.39 -0.01 5.15
C PHE A 39 -7.36 -1.09 4.64
N LYS A 40 -8.58 -1.12 5.19
CA LYS A 40 -9.62 -2.06 4.77
C LYS A 40 -9.95 -1.90 3.29
N ASP A 41 -10.19 -0.68 2.82
CA ASP A 41 -10.53 -0.43 1.42
C ASP A 41 -9.35 -0.63 0.48
N LEU A 42 -8.13 -0.18 0.84
CA LEU A 42 -6.94 -0.37 0.01
C LEU A 42 -6.60 -1.85 -0.16
N HIS A 43 -6.51 -2.61 0.93
CA HIS A 43 -6.17 -4.04 0.84
C HIS A 43 -7.27 -4.86 0.17
N SER A 44 -8.55 -4.57 0.45
CA SER A 44 -9.66 -5.20 -0.29
C SER A 44 -9.58 -4.91 -1.78
N ALA A 45 -9.27 -3.66 -2.18
CA ALA A 45 -9.11 -3.29 -3.58
C ALA A 45 -8.01 -4.09 -4.27
N MET A 46 -6.83 -4.18 -3.63
CA MET A 46 -5.69 -4.91 -4.19
C MET A 46 -5.95 -6.43 -4.26
N ILE A 47 -6.58 -7.01 -3.25
CA ILE A 47 -7.00 -8.43 -3.24
C ILE A 47 -8.00 -8.70 -4.38
N LEU A 48 -9.02 -7.85 -4.54
CA LEU A 48 -10.00 -7.95 -5.62
C LEU A 48 -9.36 -7.79 -7.00
N ASP A 49 -8.42 -6.86 -7.13
CA ASP A 49 -7.68 -6.64 -8.38
C ASP A 49 -6.84 -7.86 -8.76
N LEU A 50 -6.10 -8.42 -7.80
CA LEU A 50 -5.31 -9.65 -7.98
C LEU A 50 -6.20 -10.84 -8.37
N ALA A 51 -7.40 -10.95 -7.77
CA ALA A 51 -8.38 -11.99 -8.08
C ALA A 51 -9.16 -11.74 -9.38
N GLY A 52 -8.92 -10.64 -10.10
CA GLY A 52 -9.59 -10.28 -11.34
C GLY A 52 -10.99 -9.67 -11.19
N GLN A 53 -11.43 -9.35 -9.97
CA GLN A 53 -12.75 -8.76 -9.66
C GLN A 53 -12.76 -7.24 -9.88
N LYS A 54 -12.53 -6.82 -11.13
CA LYS A 54 -12.23 -5.42 -11.51
C LYS A 54 -13.29 -4.40 -11.09
N LYS A 55 -14.58 -4.75 -11.16
CA LYS A 55 -15.68 -3.83 -10.81
C LYS A 55 -15.67 -3.50 -9.31
N ASP A 56 -15.45 -4.50 -8.48
CA ASP A 56 -15.47 -4.32 -7.03
C ASP A 56 -14.14 -3.74 -6.54
N ALA A 57 -13.02 -4.08 -7.19
CA ALA A 57 -11.73 -3.41 -6.98
C ALA A 57 -11.83 -1.91 -7.22
N ALA A 58 -12.44 -1.48 -8.34
CA ALA A 58 -12.64 -0.06 -8.67
C ALA A 58 -13.37 0.69 -7.57
N LYS A 59 -14.48 0.15 -7.04
CA LYS A 59 -15.24 0.75 -5.95
C LYS A 59 -14.41 0.93 -4.67
N ARG A 60 -13.60 -0.08 -4.34
CA ARG A 60 -12.74 -0.04 -3.16
C ARG A 60 -11.58 0.94 -3.31
N PHE A 61 -10.94 0.98 -4.46
CA PHE A 61 -9.92 1.99 -4.75
C PHE A 61 -10.47 3.41 -4.67
N GLU A 62 -11.65 3.66 -5.26
CA GLU A 62 -12.31 4.96 -5.19
C GLU A 62 -12.62 5.36 -3.74
N ARG A 63 -13.09 4.43 -2.91
CA ARG A 63 -13.37 4.69 -1.48
C ARG A 63 -12.09 5.02 -0.72
N ALA A 64 -11.02 4.23 -0.90
CA ALA A 64 -9.72 4.49 -0.28
C ALA A 64 -9.18 5.88 -0.69
N TYR A 65 -9.28 6.23 -1.96
CA TYR A 65 -8.85 7.53 -2.47
C TYR A 65 -9.67 8.70 -1.89
N LYS A 66 -10.99 8.54 -1.72
CA LYS A 66 -11.83 9.55 -1.07
C LYS A 66 -11.50 9.76 0.41
N LEU A 67 -11.00 8.73 1.09
CA LEU A 67 -10.57 8.84 2.49
C LEU A 67 -9.28 9.64 2.63
N ASP A 68 -8.31 9.42 1.74
CA ASP A 68 -7.06 10.19 1.71
C ASP A 68 -6.45 10.22 0.31
N PRO A 69 -6.68 11.31 -0.45
CA PRO A 69 -6.11 11.49 -1.79
C PRO A 69 -4.61 11.79 -1.77
N THR A 70 -4.00 11.96 -0.59
CA THR A 70 -2.56 12.20 -0.40
C THR A 70 -1.81 10.97 0.11
N ALA A 71 -2.50 9.87 0.36
CA ALA A 71 -1.87 8.61 0.73
C ALA A 71 -1.17 7.99 -0.48
N LEU A 72 0.17 8.04 -0.49
CA LEU A 72 1.00 7.60 -1.62
C LEU A 72 0.60 6.22 -2.16
N ARG A 73 0.43 5.23 -1.27
CA ARG A 73 0.13 3.85 -1.71
C ARG A 73 -1.27 3.71 -2.30
N VAL A 74 -2.23 4.47 -1.82
CA VAL A 74 -3.57 4.55 -2.41
C VAL A 74 -3.50 5.13 -3.82
N VAL A 75 -2.81 6.26 -3.97
CA VAL A 75 -2.66 6.95 -5.26
C VAL A 75 -1.91 6.09 -6.27
N GLN A 76 -0.81 5.46 -5.89
CA GLN A 76 -0.05 4.55 -6.75
C GLN A 76 -0.89 3.35 -7.18
N SER A 77 -1.54 2.67 -6.24
CA SER A 77 -2.33 1.46 -6.52
C SER A 77 -3.52 1.78 -7.42
N TYR A 78 -4.26 2.85 -7.10
CA TYR A 78 -5.43 3.25 -7.86
C TYR A 78 -5.06 3.76 -9.26
N GLY A 79 -4.02 4.58 -9.39
CA GLY A 79 -3.54 5.05 -10.68
C GLY A 79 -3.04 3.92 -11.56
N SER A 80 -2.29 2.97 -11.01
CA SER A 80 -1.89 1.75 -11.71
C SER A 80 -3.11 0.95 -12.18
N PHE A 81 -4.09 0.73 -11.30
CA PHE A 81 -5.33 0.04 -11.64
C PHE A 81 -6.06 0.74 -12.81
N LEU A 82 -6.31 2.05 -12.70
CA LEU A 82 -6.97 2.85 -13.75
C LEU A 82 -6.25 2.76 -15.09
N SER A 83 -4.92 2.86 -15.09
CA SER A 83 -4.09 2.76 -16.29
C SER A 83 -4.27 1.42 -17.00
N ARG A 84 -4.32 0.33 -16.25
CA ARG A 84 -4.56 -1.02 -16.78
C ARG A 84 -5.99 -1.23 -17.29
N GLN A 85 -6.96 -0.48 -16.78
CA GLN A 85 -8.34 -0.45 -17.29
C GLN A 85 -8.52 0.49 -18.50
N GLY A 86 -7.46 1.17 -18.96
CA GLY A 86 -7.52 2.12 -20.07
C GLY A 86 -7.95 3.54 -19.68
N ASN A 87 -8.14 3.81 -18.39
CA ASN A 87 -8.53 5.13 -17.86
C ASN A 87 -7.31 6.00 -17.53
N THR A 88 -6.40 6.16 -18.51
CA THR A 88 -5.14 6.91 -18.32
C THR A 88 -5.40 8.38 -17.93
N ALA A 89 -6.43 8.99 -18.48
CA ALA A 89 -6.77 10.39 -18.16
C ALA A 89 -7.13 10.56 -16.67
N GLU A 90 -7.93 9.67 -16.10
CA GLU A 90 -8.27 9.72 -14.68
C GLU A 90 -7.06 9.38 -13.79
N ALA A 91 -6.21 8.43 -14.20
CA ALA A 91 -4.95 8.14 -13.51
C ALA A 91 -4.05 9.39 -13.44
N LEU A 92 -3.88 10.10 -14.54
CA LEU A 92 -3.10 11.34 -14.58
C LEU A 92 -3.71 12.44 -13.70
N LYS A 93 -5.04 12.54 -13.63
CA LYS A 93 -5.74 13.51 -12.78
C LYS A 93 -5.48 13.24 -11.29
N ILE A 94 -5.61 11.99 -10.83
CA ILE A 94 -5.32 11.68 -9.41
C ILE A 94 -3.84 11.89 -9.08
N PHE A 95 -2.93 11.65 -10.03
CA PHE A 95 -1.50 11.92 -9.85
C PHE A 95 -1.21 13.43 -9.77
N ALA A 96 -1.90 14.26 -10.57
CA ALA A 96 -1.79 15.70 -10.49
C ALA A 96 -2.29 16.24 -9.14
N THR A 97 -3.42 15.74 -8.64
CA THR A 97 -3.93 16.10 -7.30
C THR A 97 -2.93 15.74 -6.19
N PHE A 98 -2.28 14.59 -6.29
CA PHE A 98 -1.23 14.21 -5.35
C PHE A 98 -0.01 15.14 -5.44
N ASP A 99 0.42 15.51 -6.67
CA ASP A 99 1.57 16.40 -6.88
C ASP A 99 1.32 17.83 -6.36
N GLU A 100 0.07 18.31 -6.36
CA GLU A 100 -0.31 19.56 -5.72
C GLU A 100 -0.07 19.54 -4.20
N ALA A 101 -0.32 18.40 -3.55
CA ALA A 101 -0.15 18.23 -2.11
C ALA A 101 1.29 17.89 -1.70
N LEU A 102 1.97 17.07 -2.50
CA LEU A 102 3.34 16.58 -2.28
C LEU A 102 4.15 16.70 -3.57
N PRO A 103 4.61 17.92 -3.90
CA PRO A 103 5.24 18.19 -5.19
C PRO A 103 6.52 17.39 -5.44
N ARG A 104 6.66 16.92 -6.66
CA ARG A 104 7.87 16.27 -7.17
C ARG A 104 8.29 15.00 -6.42
N HIS A 105 7.33 14.24 -5.93
CA HIS A 105 7.63 12.96 -5.31
C HIS A 105 8.25 11.98 -6.36
N PRO A 106 9.45 11.43 -6.14
CA PRO A 106 10.20 10.67 -7.16
C PRO A 106 9.38 9.54 -7.82
N LEU A 107 8.74 8.70 -7.01
CA LEU A 107 7.92 7.59 -7.51
C LEU A 107 6.71 8.04 -8.34
N MET A 108 6.17 9.23 -8.06
CA MET A 108 5.04 9.77 -8.81
C MET A 108 5.47 10.45 -10.10
N LEU A 109 6.66 11.06 -10.12
CA LEU A 109 7.24 11.63 -11.35
C LEU A 109 7.49 10.53 -12.39
N GLU A 110 8.10 9.42 -11.98
CA GLU A 110 8.35 8.28 -12.85
C GLU A 110 7.05 7.69 -13.39
N ALA A 111 6.10 7.36 -12.52
CA ALA A 111 4.79 6.82 -12.91
C ALA A 111 4.03 7.76 -13.85
N THR A 112 4.06 9.08 -13.60
CA THR A 112 3.44 10.08 -14.46
C THR A 112 4.10 10.13 -15.84
N ALA A 113 5.43 10.06 -15.90
CA ALA A 113 6.16 10.04 -17.17
C ALA A 113 5.83 8.79 -18.00
N GLU A 114 5.74 7.63 -17.35
CA GLU A 114 5.34 6.39 -18.03
C GLU A 114 3.92 6.46 -18.60
N LEU A 115 2.94 6.97 -17.81
CA LEU A 115 1.57 7.18 -18.28
C LEU A 115 1.51 8.14 -19.47
N LYS A 116 2.23 9.27 -19.41
CA LYS A 116 2.31 10.24 -20.52
C LYS A 116 2.96 9.66 -21.78
N ALA A 117 3.86 8.69 -21.61
CA ALA A 117 4.44 7.93 -22.71
C ALA A 117 3.52 6.81 -23.25
N GLY A 118 2.27 6.72 -22.76
CA GLY A 118 1.29 5.73 -23.20
C GLY A 118 1.50 4.32 -22.61
N LYS A 119 2.38 4.17 -21.63
CA LYS A 119 2.60 2.88 -20.97
C LYS A 119 1.50 2.63 -19.93
N LYS A 120 1.17 1.34 -19.76
CA LYS A 120 0.35 0.88 -18.63
C LYS A 120 1.27 0.60 -17.44
N LEU A 121 0.90 1.11 -16.27
CA LEU A 121 1.64 0.83 -15.04
C LEU A 121 1.37 -0.61 -14.57
N PRO A 122 2.40 -1.33 -14.11
CA PRO A 122 2.21 -2.65 -13.52
C PRO A 122 1.38 -2.58 -12.24
N PRO A 123 0.73 -3.67 -11.83
CA PRO A 123 0.08 -3.72 -10.52
C PRO A 123 1.13 -3.52 -9.41
N LEU A 124 0.74 -2.82 -8.37
CA LEU A 124 1.63 -2.58 -7.23
C LEU A 124 1.93 -3.87 -6.47
N ILE A 125 0.94 -4.74 -6.43
CA ILE A 125 0.98 -6.05 -5.78
C ILE A 125 0.59 -7.10 -6.81
N ASP A 126 1.43 -8.09 -7.00
CA ASP A 126 1.27 -9.17 -7.97
C ASP A 126 1.17 -10.56 -7.33
N THR A 127 1.44 -10.66 -6.03
CA THR A 127 1.38 -11.92 -5.27
C THR A 127 0.74 -11.70 -3.89
N PRO A 128 0.10 -12.73 -3.30
CA PRO A 128 -0.37 -12.67 -1.91
C PRO A 128 0.75 -12.36 -0.90
N GLN A 129 1.96 -12.87 -1.14
CA GLN A 129 3.12 -12.60 -0.29
C GLN A 129 3.52 -11.11 -0.32
N ALA A 130 3.55 -10.49 -1.51
CA ALA A 130 3.80 -9.06 -1.64
C ALA A 130 2.70 -8.23 -0.96
N GLY A 131 1.45 -8.68 -1.02
CA GLY A 131 0.34 -8.06 -0.32
C GLY A 131 0.45 -8.15 1.21
N ALA A 132 0.90 -9.28 1.74
CA ALA A 132 1.21 -9.42 3.16
C ALA A 132 2.37 -8.49 3.59
N ALA A 133 3.41 -8.37 2.77
CA ALA A 133 4.50 -7.42 3.00
C ALA A 133 3.99 -5.97 3.03
N GLU A 134 3.06 -5.61 2.14
CA GLU A 134 2.43 -4.29 2.10
C GLU A 134 1.63 -3.98 3.38
N VAL A 135 0.89 -4.95 3.94
CA VAL A 135 0.23 -4.81 5.25
C VAL A 135 1.23 -4.45 6.33
N LEU A 136 2.29 -5.23 6.42
CA LEU A 136 3.32 -5.05 7.45
C LEU A 136 4.07 -3.73 7.28
N TYR A 137 4.41 -3.37 6.04
CA TYR A 137 4.99 -2.06 5.73
C TYR A 137 4.07 -0.91 6.17
N GLY A 138 2.81 -0.90 5.73
CA GLY A 138 1.88 0.19 6.00
C GLY A 138 1.65 0.40 7.50
N LEU A 139 1.46 -0.69 8.25
CA LEU A 139 1.28 -0.62 9.70
C LEU A 139 2.59 -0.28 10.42
N GLY A 140 3.72 -0.82 10.00
CA GLY A 140 5.04 -0.52 10.56
C GLY A 140 5.41 0.95 10.42
N ALA A 141 5.22 1.51 9.23
CA ALA A 141 5.46 2.93 8.95
C ALA A 141 4.50 3.85 9.74
N ALA A 142 3.23 3.46 9.91
CA ALA A 142 2.28 4.22 10.70
C ALA A 142 2.61 4.22 12.20
N LEU A 143 3.07 3.09 12.74
CA LEU A 143 3.48 2.96 14.14
C LEU A 143 4.75 3.74 14.44
N GLY A 144 5.76 3.64 13.58
CA GLY A 144 7.03 4.37 13.77
C GLY A 144 6.87 5.89 13.89
N ARG A 145 5.83 6.45 13.28
CA ARG A 145 5.52 7.90 13.36
C ARG A 145 4.71 8.31 14.59
N ARG A 146 4.23 7.37 15.39
CA ARG A 146 3.27 7.61 16.48
C ARG A 146 3.78 7.16 17.85
N GLY A 147 5.09 6.98 18.01
CA GLY A 147 5.68 6.54 19.28
C GLY A 147 5.58 5.03 19.51
N GLY A 148 5.38 4.25 18.45
CA GLY A 148 5.37 2.79 18.46
C GLY A 148 6.61 2.21 17.78
N GLU A 149 7.77 2.81 17.97
CA GLU A 149 9.00 2.52 17.22
C GLU A 149 9.40 1.05 17.28
N ASP A 150 9.35 0.45 18.46
CA ASP A 150 9.74 -0.97 18.64
C ASP A 150 8.85 -1.91 17.84
N LEU A 151 7.53 -1.70 17.86
CA LEU A 151 6.59 -2.51 17.10
C LEU A 151 6.66 -2.17 15.60
N GLY A 152 6.87 -0.91 15.27
CA GLY A 152 7.13 -0.44 13.90
C GLY A 152 8.35 -1.14 13.30
N LEU A 153 9.43 -1.23 14.09
CA LEU A 153 10.66 -1.94 13.70
C LEU A 153 10.39 -3.41 13.36
N VAL A 154 9.66 -4.12 14.24
CA VAL A 154 9.32 -5.53 14.01
C VAL A 154 8.50 -5.70 12.72
N TYR A 155 7.50 -4.86 12.50
CA TYR A 155 6.66 -4.96 11.31
C TYR A 155 7.42 -4.63 10.03
N LEU A 156 8.29 -3.63 10.03
CA LEU A 156 9.13 -3.30 8.87
C LEU A 156 10.14 -4.42 8.55
N GLN A 157 10.74 -5.03 9.57
CA GLN A 157 11.63 -6.17 9.36
C GLN A 157 10.88 -7.39 8.81
N LEU A 158 9.67 -7.67 9.28
CA LEU A 158 8.83 -8.74 8.73
C LEU A 158 8.39 -8.43 7.29
N ALA A 159 8.08 -7.17 6.97
CA ALA A 159 7.80 -6.75 5.60
C ALA A 159 8.99 -7.05 4.67
N LEU A 160 10.20 -6.71 5.10
CA LEU A 160 11.43 -6.98 4.33
C LEU A 160 11.81 -8.46 4.30
N TYR A 161 11.43 -9.24 5.30
CA TYR A 161 11.56 -10.69 5.23
C TYR A 161 10.70 -11.31 4.11
N LEU A 162 9.47 -10.80 3.92
CA LEU A 162 8.57 -11.25 2.86
C LEU A 162 8.91 -10.65 1.49
N ALA A 163 9.38 -9.41 1.44
CA ALA A 163 9.75 -8.67 0.24
C ALA A 163 11.06 -7.89 0.45
N PRO A 164 12.23 -8.53 0.30
CA PRO A 164 13.54 -7.93 0.65
C PRO A 164 13.87 -6.64 -0.11
N SER A 165 13.32 -6.47 -1.30
CA SER A 165 13.54 -5.29 -2.15
C SER A 165 12.40 -4.25 -2.07
N HIS A 166 11.53 -4.30 -1.05
CA HIS A 166 10.43 -3.36 -0.91
C HIS A 166 10.95 -1.94 -0.59
N PRO A 167 10.94 -0.99 -1.54
CA PRO A 167 11.72 0.25 -1.41
C PRO A 167 11.23 1.14 -0.27
N LEU A 168 9.91 1.22 -0.08
CA LEU A 168 9.35 2.06 0.99
C LEU A 168 9.52 1.43 2.38
N ALA A 169 9.59 0.10 2.48
CA ALA A 169 9.89 -0.56 3.75
C ALA A 169 11.36 -0.34 4.13
N LEU A 170 12.28 -0.41 3.17
CA LEU A 170 13.70 -0.07 3.38
C LEU A 170 13.85 1.38 3.84
N LEU A 171 13.24 2.33 3.11
CA LEU A 171 13.29 3.74 3.47
C LEU A 171 12.73 3.98 4.88
N SER A 172 11.54 3.44 5.18
CA SER A 172 10.91 3.61 6.50
C SER A 172 11.72 2.96 7.62
N LEU A 173 12.42 1.86 7.36
CA LEU A 173 13.30 1.22 8.34
C LEU A 173 14.54 2.09 8.59
N GLY A 174 15.15 2.66 7.55
CA GLY A 174 16.26 3.61 7.68
C GLY A 174 15.85 4.82 8.51
N ASP A 175 14.74 5.48 8.15
CA ASP A 175 14.20 6.64 8.87
C ASP A 175 13.94 6.31 10.36
N LEU A 176 13.42 5.10 10.62
CA LEU A 176 13.14 4.64 11.98
C LEU A 176 14.42 4.44 12.79
N TYR A 177 15.46 3.86 12.19
CA TYR A 177 16.77 3.74 12.85
C TYR A 177 17.39 5.12 13.14
N GLU A 178 17.25 6.08 12.24
CA GLU A 178 17.69 7.46 12.49
C GLU A 178 16.94 8.10 13.67
N ALA A 179 15.61 7.97 13.69
CA ALA A 179 14.77 8.45 14.80
C ALA A 179 15.16 7.81 16.14
N MET A 180 15.52 6.53 16.13
CA MET A 180 16.02 5.79 17.29
C MET A 180 17.49 6.10 17.64
N LYS A 181 18.15 7.05 16.94
CA LYS A 181 19.57 7.40 17.11
C LYS A 181 20.52 6.21 16.90
N LYS A 182 20.23 5.36 15.91
CA LYS A 182 21.02 4.20 15.50
C LYS A 182 21.57 4.39 14.07
N PRO A 183 22.42 5.41 13.82
CA PRO A 183 22.86 5.77 12.46
C PRO A 183 23.64 4.66 11.75
N GLU A 184 24.38 3.84 12.50
CA GLU A 184 25.10 2.71 11.92
C GLU A 184 24.18 1.64 11.32
N LEU A 185 22.98 1.46 11.89
CA LEU A 185 21.96 0.56 11.34
C LEU A 185 21.23 1.20 10.16
N ALA A 186 20.96 2.50 10.22
CA ALA A 186 20.38 3.24 9.10
C ALA A 186 21.28 3.17 7.86
N ASN A 187 22.59 3.41 8.01
CA ASN A 187 23.56 3.35 6.92
C ASN A 187 23.56 1.97 6.21
N LYS A 188 23.48 0.88 6.97
CA LYS A 188 23.40 -0.48 6.41
C LYS A 188 22.13 -0.73 5.57
N ILE A 189 21.08 0.06 5.76
CA ILE A 189 19.85 -0.04 4.96
C ILE A 189 20.00 0.75 3.67
N TYR A 190 20.77 1.87 3.69
CA TYR A 190 20.95 2.74 2.52
C TYR A 190 22.06 2.26 1.56
N GLU A 191 22.95 1.39 2.00
CA GLU A 191 23.97 0.70 1.17
C GLU A 191 23.39 -0.41 0.30
#